data_459152f5516f99ef84980d8fc1355725
#
_entry.id   459152f5516f99ef84980d8fc1355725
#
_cell.length_a   1.000
_cell.length_b   1.000
_cell.length_c   1.000
_cell.angle_alpha   90.00
_cell.angle_beta   90.00
_cell.angle_gamma   90.00
#
_symmetry.space_group_name_H-M   'P 1'
#
loop_
_entity.id
_entity.type
_entity.pdbx_description
1 polymer ?
#
loop_
_entity_poly.entity_id
_entity_poly.type
_entity_poly.pdbx_seq_one_letter_code
_entity_poly.pdbx_strand_id
1 'polypeptide(L)'
;MIGFLKGKATHITSDYCLLDVHDVGYRVFISNQTRAHISPNAEVMLYIHTNVREDAILLYGFFSREEYDLFLHLIGISGIGPKVAQGILSSATVNDFYRMVQQKDVKGITKLPGIGKKTAERILLELKDKLSDVSVEDMQEGDNNVGAETENDMVAEATEALLTLGFQDSEIQRVFRQKHSCQNTEELIRYALAELQRL
;
A
#
# COMPACT_ATOMS: atom_id res chain seq x y z
N MET A 1 -3.57 9.46 17.58
CA MET A 1 -2.85 9.20 16.31
C MET A 1 -3.81 9.53 15.16
N ILE A 2 -3.36 10.23 14.11
CA ILE A 2 -4.18 10.55 12.94
C ILE A 2 -3.92 9.44 11.92
N GLY A 3 -4.98 8.73 11.48
CA GLY A 3 -4.88 7.62 10.52
C GLY A 3 -5.08 8.08 9.07
N PHE A 4 -6.01 8.99 8.83
CA PHE A 4 -6.22 9.63 7.53
C PHE A 4 -6.75 11.06 7.72
N LEU A 5 -6.62 11.87 6.70
CA LEU A 5 -7.25 13.18 6.60
C LEU A 5 -7.94 13.29 5.24
N LYS A 6 -9.21 13.73 5.26
CA LYS A 6 -9.97 14.06 4.06
C LYS A 6 -10.32 15.54 4.07
N GLY A 7 -9.96 16.26 3.03
CA GLY A 7 -10.21 17.69 2.94
C GLY A 7 -9.69 18.29 1.64
N LYS A 8 -9.64 19.62 1.58
CA LYS A 8 -9.26 20.39 0.41
C LYS A 8 -7.76 20.73 0.42
N ALA A 9 -7.02 20.38 -0.61
CA ALA A 9 -5.61 20.74 -0.76
C ALA A 9 -5.48 22.19 -1.19
N THR A 10 -5.26 23.10 -0.23
CA THR A 10 -5.26 24.57 -0.47
C THR A 10 -3.91 25.10 -0.96
N HIS A 11 -2.81 24.49 -0.55
CA HIS A 11 -1.47 24.87 -0.94
C HIS A 11 -0.59 23.64 -1.10
N ILE A 12 0.12 23.51 -2.23
CA ILE A 12 0.95 22.37 -2.56
C ILE A 12 2.35 22.86 -2.89
N THR A 13 3.36 22.34 -2.20
CA THR A 13 4.78 22.57 -2.45
C THR A 13 5.46 21.29 -2.94
N SER A 14 6.79 21.30 -3.12
CA SER A 14 7.59 20.10 -3.41
C SER A 14 7.55 19.07 -2.27
N ASP A 15 7.43 19.53 -1.02
CA ASP A 15 7.70 18.71 0.16
C ASP A 15 6.46 18.46 1.02
N TYR A 16 5.44 19.33 0.93
CA TYR A 16 4.23 19.23 1.72
C TYR A 16 3.03 19.86 1.02
N CYS A 17 1.84 19.48 1.45
CA CYS A 17 0.60 20.21 1.18
C CYS A 17 -0.02 20.74 2.48
N LEU A 18 -0.83 21.81 2.34
CA LEU A 18 -1.77 22.25 3.37
C LEU A 18 -3.13 21.68 3.02
N LEU A 19 -3.66 20.84 3.90
CA LEU A 19 -4.96 20.22 3.77
C LEU A 19 -5.92 20.92 4.73
N ASP A 20 -6.93 21.57 4.17
CA ASP A 20 -8.01 22.18 4.92
C ASP A 20 -9.06 21.11 5.24
N VAL A 21 -9.19 20.80 6.52
CA VAL A 21 -10.18 19.85 7.04
C VAL A 21 -11.07 20.59 8.02
N HIS A 22 -12.25 21.04 7.58
CA HIS A 22 -13.21 21.79 8.37
C HIS A 22 -12.58 23.01 9.07
N ASP A 23 -11.98 23.90 8.29
CA ASP A 23 -11.32 25.14 8.72
C ASP A 23 -10.06 24.94 9.60
N VAL A 24 -9.53 23.71 9.67
CA VAL A 24 -8.25 23.41 10.30
C VAL A 24 -7.22 23.04 9.21
N GLY A 25 -6.17 23.85 9.09
CA GLY A 25 -5.08 23.63 8.13
C GLY A 25 -4.02 22.66 8.64
N TYR A 26 -3.98 21.47 8.11
CA TYR A 26 -2.94 20.46 8.40
C TYR A 26 -1.79 20.57 7.41
N ARG A 27 -0.55 20.72 7.92
CA ARG A 27 0.65 20.56 7.09
C ARG A 27 1.00 19.07 7.00
N VAL A 28 0.90 18.52 5.81
CA VAL A 28 1.16 17.11 5.52
C VAL A 28 2.34 16.98 4.57
N PHE A 29 3.44 16.34 5.00
CA PHE A 29 4.58 16.05 4.14
C PHE A 29 4.19 14.95 3.15
N ILE A 30 4.47 15.16 1.87
CA ILE A 30 4.06 14.27 0.78
C ILE A 30 5.26 13.93 -0.12
N SER A 31 5.23 12.73 -0.70
CA SER A 31 6.17 12.31 -1.74
C SER A 31 5.87 12.98 -3.09
N ASN A 32 6.81 12.90 -4.04
CA ASN A 32 6.56 13.32 -5.40
C ASN A 32 5.45 12.48 -6.06
N GLN A 33 5.34 11.20 -5.70
CA GLN A 33 4.30 10.29 -6.18
C GLN A 33 2.93 10.76 -5.68
N THR A 34 2.75 10.91 -4.37
CA THR A 34 1.52 11.46 -3.78
C THR A 34 1.19 12.83 -4.37
N ARG A 35 2.19 13.73 -4.54
CA ARG A 35 1.98 15.06 -5.12
C ARG A 35 1.40 15.02 -6.54
N ALA A 36 1.80 14.06 -7.36
CA ALA A 36 1.30 13.92 -8.73
C ALA A 36 -0.21 13.62 -8.79
N HIS A 37 -0.79 13.08 -7.73
CA HIS A 37 -2.22 12.75 -7.63
C HIS A 37 -3.06 13.84 -6.96
N ILE A 38 -2.42 14.94 -6.47
CA ILE A 38 -3.13 16.01 -5.77
C ILE A 38 -3.21 17.24 -6.67
N SER A 39 -4.42 17.70 -6.93
CA SER A 39 -4.66 18.97 -7.64
C SER A 39 -4.96 20.12 -6.66
N PRO A 40 -4.49 21.35 -6.94
CA PRO A 40 -4.81 22.50 -6.11
C PRO A 40 -6.32 22.72 -5.98
N ASN A 41 -6.77 22.98 -4.76
CA ASN A 41 -8.17 23.17 -4.39
C ASN A 41 -9.10 21.96 -4.61
N ALA A 42 -8.60 20.80 -4.97
CA ALA A 42 -9.37 19.57 -5.04
C ALA A 42 -9.53 18.93 -3.66
N GLU A 43 -10.62 18.20 -3.47
CA GLU A 43 -10.82 17.34 -2.31
C GLU A 43 -9.97 16.10 -2.46
N VAL A 44 -9.23 15.73 -1.42
CA VAL A 44 -8.36 14.54 -1.40
C VAL A 44 -8.41 13.87 -0.05
N MET A 45 -8.28 12.56 -0.03
CA MET A 45 -8.04 11.76 1.17
C MET A 45 -6.61 11.26 1.13
N LEU A 46 -5.89 11.44 2.25
CA LEU A 46 -4.53 10.95 2.41
C LEU A 46 -4.45 10.04 3.64
N TYR A 47 -3.80 8.89 3.49
CA TYR A 47 -3.38 8.06 4.62
C TYR A 47 -2.27 8.79 5.38
N ILE A 48 -2.33 8.84 6.71
CA ILE A 48 -1.43 9.66 7.52
C ILE A 48 -0.62 8.81 8.48
N HIS A 49 0.69 8.98 8.42
CA HIS A 49 1.58 8.59 9.52
C HIS A 49 1.87 9.78 10.42
N THR A 50 1.52 9.67 11.70
CA THR A 50 1.80 10.70 12.71
C THR A 50 3.12 10.40 13.39
N ASN A 51 4.15 11.22 13.16
CA ASN A 51 5.43 11.12 13.83
C ASN A 51 5.52 12.16 14.96
N VAL A 52 5.48 11.69 16.18
CA VAL A 52 5.55 12.53 17.38
C VAL A 52 6.99 12.59 17.88
N ARG A 53 7.49 13.80 18.09
CA ARG A 53 8.79 14.10 18.70
C ARG A 53 8.59 15.03 19.89
N GLU A 54 9.63 15.26 20.67
CA GLU A 54 9.60 16.18 21.81
C GLU A 54 9.27 17.62 21.39
N ASP A 55 9.72 18.02 20.21
CA ASP A 55 9.63 19.39 19.68
C ASP A 55 8.59 19.58 18.58
N ALA A 56 8.03 18.51 18.02
CA ALA A 56 7.13 18.61 16.88
C ALA A 56 6.23 17.39 16.69
N ILE A 57 5.05 17.63 16.11
CA ILE A 57 4.17 16.60 15.53
C ILE A 57 4.24 16.75 14.01
N LEU A 58 4.76 15.76 13.31
CA LEU A 58 4.90 15.75 11.87
C LEU A 58 3.94 14.75 11.25
N LEU A 59 3.22 15.18 10.22
CA LEU A 59 2.28 14.34 9.47
C LEU A 59 2.90 14.01 8.11
N TYR A 60 3.00 12.72 7.80
CA TYR A 60 3.40 12.22 6.48
C TYR A 60 2.18 11.61 5.80
N GLY A 61 1.86 12.07 4.58
CA GLY A 61 0.67 11.69 3.86
C GLY A 61 0.97 10.95 2.56
N PHE A 62 0.10 9.99 2.26
CA PHE A 62 0.22 9.09 1.12
C PHE A 62 -1.12 8.99 0.41
N PHE A 63 -1.08 9.00 -0.92
CA PHE A 63 -2.30 8.94 -1.72
C PHE A 63 -2.87 7.52 -1.75
N SER A 64 -2.02 6.51 -1.87
CA SER A 64 -2.44 5.11 -1.88
C SER A 64 -2.06 4.36 -0.60
N ARG A 65 -2.73 3.24 -0.36
CA ARG A 65 -2.46 2.36 0.78
C ARG A 65 -1.10 1.67 0.64
N GLU A 66 -0.74 1.28 -0.57
CA GLU A 66 0.53 0.61 -0.88
C GLU A 66 1.71 1.54 -0.59
N GLU A 67 1.59 2.83 -0.94
CA GLU A 67 2.61 3.84 -0.63
C GLU A 67 2.78 4.02 0.89
N TYR A 68 1.66 4.05 1.62
CA TYR A 68 1.65 4.12 3.08
C TYR A 68 2.29 2.88 3.72
N ASP A 69 1.95 1.69 3.27
CA ASP A 69 2.47 0.44 3.83
C ASP A 69 3.96 0.27 3.52
N LEU A 70 4.42 0.63 2.31
CA LEU A 70 5.86 0.68 2.01
C LEU A 70 6.60 1.66 2.92
N PHE A 71 6.02 2.85 3.18
CA PHE A 71 6.60 3.79 4.12
C PHE A 71 6.75 3.20 5.52
N LEU A 72 5.73 2.51 6.04
CA LEU A 72 5.79 1.83 7.35
C LEU A 72 6.86 0.75 7.39
N HIS A 73 6.99 -0.05 6.33
CA HIS A 73 8.04 -1.03 6.20
C HIS A 73 9.43 -0.39 6.25
N LEU A 74 9.63 0.71 5.51
CA LEU A 74 10.90 1.42 5.45
C LEU A 74 11.31 2.01 6.80
N ILE A 75 10.40 2.69 7.51
CA ILE A 75 10.72 3.28 8.81
C ILE A 75 10.93 2.25 9.92
N GLY A 76 10.47 1.01 9.73
CA GLY A 76 10.76 -0.12 10.60
C GLY A 76 12.21 -0.61 10.50
N ILE A 77 12.91 -0.27 9.40
CA ILE A 77 14.29 -0.68 9.18
C ILE A 77 15.23 0.26 9.94
N SER A 78 16.09 -0.31 10.78
CA SER A 78 17.06 0.48 11.55
C SER A 78 17.99 1.28 10.62
N GLY A 79 18.04 2.59 10.85
CA GLY A 79 18.80 3.55 10.02
C GLY A 79 17.99 4.25 8.94
N ILE A 80 16.69 3.94 8.81
CA ILE A 80 15.77 4.64 7.91
C ILE A 80 14.73 5.40 8.75
N GLY A 81 14.87 6.73 8.79
CA GLY A 81 13.87 7.59 9.41
C GLY A 81 12.80 8.06 8.42
N PRO A 82 11.72 8.70 8.89
CA PRO A 82 10.61 9.17 8.04
C PRO A 82 11.04 10.04 6.87
N LYS A 83 12.04 10.93 7.07
CA LYS A 83 12.55 11.81 6.00
C LYS A 83 13.26 11.02 4.89
N VAL A 84 14.01 9.97 5.26
CA VAL A 84 14.70 9.10 4.29
C VAL A 84 13.67 8.25 3.53
N ALA A 85 12.72 7.65 4.24
CA ALA A 85 11.63 6.88 3.64
C ALA A 85 10.82 7.73 2.64
N GLN A 86 10.49 8.97 3.00
CA GLN A 86 9.82 9.92 2.10
C GLN A 86 10.67 10.23 0.84
N GLY A 87 11.99 10.37 1.01
CA GLY A 87 12.91 10.56 -0.12
C GLY A 87 12.96 9.35 -1.06
N ILE A 88 12.91 8.15 -0.53
CA ILE A 88 12.82 6.90 -1.32
C ILE A 88 11.55 6.90 -2.15
N LEU A 89 10.39 7.12 -1.53
CA LEU A 89 9.07 7.17 -2.18
C LEU A 89 8.93 8.32 -3.19
N SER A 90 9.73 9.38 -3.05
CA SER A 90 9.81 10.45 -4.03
C SER A 90 10.66 10.11 -5.25
N SER A 91 11.54 9.11 -5.13
CA SER A 91 12.55 8.77 -6.15
C SER A 91 12.22 7.49 -6.94
N ALA A 92 11.37 6.63 -6.40
CA ALA A 92 10.94 5.37 -7.02
C ALA A 92 9.47 5.12 -6.74
N THR A 93 8.77 4.49 -7.69
CA THR A 93 7.41 3.99 -7.43
C THR A 93 7.47 2.79 -6.50
N VAL A 94 6.35 2.44 -5.87
CA VAL A 94 6.22 1.25 -5.02
C VAL A 94 6.65 0.00 -5.78
N ASN A 95 6.16 -0.16 -7.01
CA ASN A 95 6.49 -1.30 -7.88
C ASN A 95 7.97 -1.36 -8.25
N ASP A 96 8.58 -0.21 -8.60
CA ASP A 96 10.01 -0.15 -8.93
C ASP A 96 10.87 -0.52 -7.72
N PHE A 97 10.48 -0.04 -6.54
CA PHE A 97 11.20 -0.35 -5.30
C PHE A 97 11.12 -1.85 -4.98
N TYR A 98 9.95 -2.46 -5.03
CA TYR A 98 9.79 -3.89 -4.78
C TYR A 98 10.53 -4.74 -5.82
N ARG A 99 10.52 -4.33 -7.10
CA ARG A 99 11.30 -4.98 -8.16
C ARG A 99 12.80 -4.95 -7.86
N MET A 100 13.35 -3.82 -7.41
CA MET A 100 14.76 -3.74 -6.98
C MET A 100 15.07 -4.68 -5.82
N VAL A 101 14.15 -4.82 -4.86
CA VAL A 101 14.31 -5.75 -3.72
C VAL A 101 14.28 -7.20 -4.19
N GLN A 102 13.34 -7.60 -5.04
CA GLN A 102 13.24 -8.96 -5.61
C GLN A 102 14.49 -9.35 -6.43
N GLN A 103 14.98 -8.41 -7.25
CA GLN A 103 16.18 -8.61 -8.06
C GLN A 103 17.48 -8.52 -7.25
N LYS A 104 17.41 -8.22 -5.95
CA LYS A 104 18.55 -7.97 -5.05
C LYS A 104 19.50 -6.90 -5.60
N ASP A 105 18.95 -5.88 -6.24
CA ASP A 105 19.72 -4.80 -6.86
C ASP A 105 20.26 -3.81 -5.82
N VAL A 106 21.33 -4.20 -5.13
CA VAL A 106 22.04 -3.34 -4.16
C VAL A 106 22.44 -2.01 -4.81
N LYS A 107 22.86 -2.03 -6.08
CA LYS A 107 23.33 -0.82 -6.78
C LYS A 107 22.17 0.15 -7.07
N GLY A 108 21.02 -0.36 -7.45
CA GLY A 108 19.81 0.44 -7.63
C GLY A 108 19.35 1.08 -6.33
N ILE A 109 19.27 0.29 -5.26
CA ILE A 109 18.85 0.75 -3.93
C ILE A 109 19.85 1.81 -3.36
N THR A 110 21.14 1.64 -3.55
CA THR A 110 22.14 2.65 -3.08
C THR A 110 22.09 3.97 -3.83
N LYS A 111 21.42 4.07 -4.98
CA LYS A 111 21.19 5.34 -5.68
C LYS A 111 20.04 6.16 -5.08
N LEU A 112 19.23 5.53 -4.23
CA LEU A 112 18.13 6.21 -3.54
C LEU A 112 18.67 7.19 -2.49
N PRO A 113 18.03 8.34 -2.29
CA PRO A 113 18.54 9.37 -1.38
C PRO A 113 18.64 8.88 0.06
N GLY A 114 19.79 9.12 0.68
CA GLY A 114 20.06 8.76 2.07
C GLY A 114 20.37 7.29 2.32
N ILE A 115 20.52 6.47 1.28
CA ILE A 115 20.79 5.03 1.40
C ILE A 115 22.25 4.72 1.08
N GLY A 116 22.98 4.28 2.11
CA GLY A 116 24.33 3.73 1.96
C GLY A 116 24.30 2.20 1.73
N LYS A 117 25.47 1.63 1.38
CA LYS A 117 25.61 0.20 1.09
C LYS A 117 25.08 -0.70 2.23
N LYS A 118 25.44 -0.40 3.48
CA LYS A 118 24.98 -1.17 4.65
C LYS A 118 23.46 -1.12 4.83
N THR A 119 22.86 0.06 4.59
CA THR A 119 21.40 0.23 4.66
C THR A 119 20.70 -0.51 3.52
N ALA A 120 21.25 -0.49 2.30
CA ALA A 120 20.73 -1.24 1.17
C ALA A 120 20.73 -2.75 1.42
N GLU A 121 21.82 -3.30 1.94
CA GLU A 121 21.93 -4.72 2.33
C GLU A 121 20.89 -5.09 3.40
N ARG A 122 20.66 -4.21 4.38
CA ARG A 122 19.64 -4.39 5.42
C ARG A 122 18.21 -4.36 4.86
N ILE A 123 17.91 -3.40 3.97
CA ILE A 123 16.64 -3.34 3.25
C ILE A 123 16.36 -4.68 2.56
N LEU A 124 17.33 -5.20 1.82
CA LEU A 124 17.17 -6.47 1.12
C LEU A 124 16.94 -7.66 2.05
N LEU A 125 17.58 -7.66 3.22
CA LEU A 125 17.41 -8.75 4.19
C LEU A 125 16.02 -8.68 4.84
N GLU A 126 15.63 -7.51 5.39
CA GLU A 126 14.41 -7.35 6.18
C GLU A 126 13.12 -7.36 5.34
N LEU A 127 13.18 -6.87 4.08
CA LEU A 127 11.99 -6.87 3.21
C LEU A 127 11.82 -8.15 2.42
N LYS A 128 12.87 -8.94 2.18
CA LYS A 128 12.73 -10.21 1.48
C LYS A 128 11.79 -11.17 2.21
N ASP A 129 11.89 -11.24 3.53
CA ASP A 129 11.07 -12.14 4.34
C ASP A 129 9.59 -11.69 4.37
N LYS A 130 9.34 -10.37 4.27
CA LYS A 130 7.98 -9.81 4.20
C LYS A 130 7.35 -9.88 2.81
N LEU A 131 8.15 -9.97 1.75
CA LEU A 131 7.68 -10.08 0.36
C LEU A 131 7.39 -11.53 -0.05
N SER A 132 7.90 -12.52 0.68
CA SER A 132 7.54 -13.92 0.44
C SER A 132 6.08 -14.23 0.80
N ASP A 133 5.45 -13.38 1.62
CA ASP A 133 4.04 -13.51 2.00
C ASP A 133 3.08 -12.72 1.07
N VAL A 134 3.63 -11.91 0.15
CA VAL A 134 2.84 -11.17 -0.86
C VAL A 134 3.17 -11.78 -2.22
N SER A 135 2.28 -12.60 -2.74
CA SER A 135 2.40 -13.20 -4.07
C SER A 135 2.45 -12.10 -5.15
N VAL A 136 3.35 -12.27 -6.12
CA VAL A 136 3.66 -11.32 -7.22
C VAL A 136 2.46 -11.07 -8.16
N GLU A 137 1.33 -11.74 -7.95
CA GLU A 137 0.12 -11.65 -8.78
C GLU A 137 -0.71 -10.39 -8.49
N ASP A 138 -0.52 -9.74 -7.33
CA ASP A 138 -1.27 -8.52 -6.94
C ASP A 138 -0.65 -7.21 -7.45
N MET A 139 0.44 -7.26 -8.25
CA MET A 139 1.17 -6.06 -8.69
C MET A 139 0.88 -5.59 -10.12
N GLN A 140 -0.11 -6.15 -10.80
CA GLN A 140 -0.55 -5.66 -12.10
C GLN A 140 -1.99 -5.15 -11.97
N GLU A 141 -2.10 -3.88 -11.78
CA GLU A 141 -3.14 -2.95 -12.21
C GLU A 141 -3.28 -1.79 -11.23
N GLY A 142 -2.46 -0.78 -11.43
CA GLY A 142 -2.75 0.56 -10.93
C GLY A 142 -3.44 1.34 -12.02
N ASP A 143 -4.74 1.49 -11.99
CA ASP A 143 -5.41 2.77 -12.24
C ASP A 143 -6.93 2.69 -11.97
N ASN A 144 -7.41 3.66 -11.17
CA ASN A 144 -8.81 4.11 -11.09
C ASN A 144 -9.92 3.07 -10.84
N ASN A 145 -10.37 2.92 -9.57
CA ASN A 145 -11.79 3.25 -9.33
C ASN A 145 -12.13 3.30 -7.83
N VAL A 146 -12.72 4.40 -7.40
CA VAL A 146 -13.45 4.49 -6.13
C VAL A 146 -14.82 3.83 -6.39
N GLY A 147 -15.07 2.65 -5.79
CA GLY A 147 -16.43 2.16 -5.63
C GLY A 147 -16.86 0.94 -6.45
N ALA A 148 -15.98 -0.03 -6.74
CA ALA A 148 -16.41 -1.38 -7.06
C ALA A 148 -15.40 -2.36 -6.42
N GLU A 149 -15.89 -3.29 -5.61
CA GLU A 149 -15.13 -4.47 -5.21
C GLU A 149 -14.65 -5.16 -6.49
N THR A 150 -13.33 -5.27 -6.68
CA THR A 150 -12.80 -5.95 -7.86
C THR A 150 -13.04 -7.45 -7.74
N GLU A 151 -13.22 -8.17 -8.86
CA GLU A 151 -13.39 -9.65 -8.85
C GLU A 151 -12.29 -10.34 -8.04
N ASN A 152 -11.09 -9.80 -8.02
CA ASN A 152 -9.95 -10.33 -7.25
C ASN A 152 -10.11 -10.13 -5.73
N ASP A 153 -10.64 -8.99 -5.28
CA ASP A 153 -10.90 -8.75 -3.86
C ASP A 153 -12.00 -9.69 -3.35
N MET A 154 -13.05 -9.91 -4.14
CA MET A 154 -14.11 -10.87 -3.84
C MET A 154 -13.59 -12.31 -3.74
N VAL A 155 -12.69 -12.71 -4.64
CA VAL A 155 -12.09 -14.06 -4.64
C VAL A 155 -11.16 -14.22 -3.45
N ALA A 156 -10.35 -13.23 -3.11
CA ALA A 156 -9.45 -13.26 -1.96
C ALA A 156 -10.22 -13.39 -0.64
N GLU A 157 -11.24 -12.55 -0.43
CA GLU A 157 -12.09 -12.57 0.75
C GLU A 157 -12.89 -13.89 0.86
N ALA A 158 -13.42 -14.38 -0.25
CA ALA A 158 -14.13 -15.67 -0.30
C ALA A 158 -13.19 -16.84 0.03
N THR A 159 -11.95 -16.81 -0.45
CA THR A 159 -10.92 -17.83 -0.17
C THR A 159 -10.61 -17.86 1.32
N GLU A 160 -10.36 -16.72 1.95
CA GLU A 160 -10.07 -16.62 3.38
C GLU A 160 -11.22 -17.15 4.24
N ALA A 161 -12.47 -16.80 3.87
CA ALA A 161 -13.65 -17.30 4.56
C ALA A 161 -13.77 -18.84 4.47
N LEU A 162 -13.53 -19.42 3.29
CA LEU A 162 -13.61 -20.87 3.08
C LEU A 162 -12.50 -21.64 3.78
N LEU A 163 -11.27 -21.09 3.82
CA LEU A 163 -10.16 -21.64 4.61
C LEU A 163 -10.49 -21.65 6.11
N THR A 164 -11.10 -20.59 6.62
CA THR A 164 -11.55 -20.50 8.02
C THR A 164 -12.64 -21.55 8.34
N LEU A 165 -13.46 -21.90 7.37
CA LEU A 165 -14.47 -22.98 7.47
C LEU A 165 -13.86 -24.40 7.37
N GLY A 166 -12.54 -24.52 7.11
CA GLY A 166 -11.80 -25.78 7.14
C GLY A 166 -11.63 -26.47 5.79
N PHE A 167 -11.98 -25.83 4.67
CA PHE A 167 -11.72 -26.37 3.33
C PHE A 167 -10.26 -26.19 2.95
N GLN A 168 -9.74 -27.08 2.09
CA GLN A 168 -8.35 -26.99 1.61
C GLN A 168 -8.24 -25.99 0.44
N ASP A 169 -7.14 -25.26 0.38
CA ASP A 169 -6.87 -24.29 -0.69
C ASP A 169 -6.99 -24.92 -2.09
N SER A 170 -6.48 -26.15 -2.26
CA SER A 170 -6.58 -26.89 -3.53
C SER A 170 -8.01 -27.19 -4.00
N GLU A 171 -8.95 -27.35 -3.06
CA GLU A 171 -10.36 -27.58 -3.35
C GLU A 171 -11.05 -26.26 -3.73
N ILE A 172 -10.75 -25.19 -3.00
CA ILE A 172 -11.24 -23.84 -3.25
C ILE A 172 -10.81 -23.36 -4.64
N GLN A 173 -9.51 -23.45 -4.96
CA GLN A 173 -8.97 -23.08 -6.26
C GLN A 173 -9.59 -23.87 -7.41
N ARG A 174 -9.91 -25.14 -7.20
CA ARG A 174 -10.58 -25.96 -8.21
C ARG A 174 -11.97 -25.47 -8.54
N VAL A 175 -12.74 -25.02 -7.54
CA VAL A 175 -14.07 -24.45 -7.71
C VAL A 175 -14.01 -23.08 -8.39
N PHE A 176 -13.07 -22.22 -8.00
CA PHE A 176 -12.94 -20.87 -8.56
C PHE A 176 -12.37 -20.83 -9.99
N ARG A 177 -11.73 -21.89 -10.47
CA ARG A 177 -11.33 -22.01 -11.89
C ARG A 177 -12.50 -22.16 -12.86
N GLN A 178 -13.67 -22.51 -12.39
CA GLN A 178 -14.88 -22.54 -13.22
C GLN A 178 -15.44 -21.12 -13.26
N LYS A 179 -15.47 -20.52 -14.45
CA LYS A 179 -15.88 -19.13 -14.70
C LYS A 179 -17.29 -18.86 -14.18
N HIS A 180 -17.44 -18.00 -13.16
CA HIS A 180 -18.73 -17.64 -12.57
C HIS A 180 -18.94 -16.13 -12.58
N SER A 181 -20.17 -15.70 -12.86
CA SER A 181 -20.59 -14.30 -12.76
C SER A 181 -21.27 -14.09 -11.40
N CYS A 182 -20.50 -14.01 -10.32
CA CYS A 182 -21.00 -13.58 -9.02
C CYS A 182 -20.83 -12.06 -8.90
N GLN A 183 -21.84 -11.38 -8.34
CA GLN A 183 -21.83 -9.91 -8.23
C GLN A 183 -21.23 -9.42 -6.91
N ASN A 184 -21.06 -10.30 -5.93
CA ASN A 184 -20.50 -9.97 -4.62
C ASN A 184 -19.86 -11.21 -3.95
N THR A 185 -19.04 -10.97 -2.91
CA THR A 185 -18.34 -12.01 -2.13
C THR A 185 -19.29 -13.02 -1.50
N GLU A 186 -20.48 -12.60 -1.03
CA GLU A 186 -21.46 -13.50 -0.39
C GLU A 186 -22.00 -14.53 -1.37
N GLU A 187 -22.33 -14.12 -2.61
CA GLU A 187 -22.77 -15.03 -3.67
C GLU A 187 -21.68 -16.03 -4.05
N LEU A 188 -20.41 -15.56 -4.10
CA LEU A 188 -19.26 -16.40 -4.43
C LEU A 188 -19.01 -17.47 -3.35
N ILE A 189 -19.07 -17.10 -2.06
CA ILE A 189 -18.95 -18.04 -0.94
C ILE A 189 -20.09 -19.06 -0.97
N ARG A 190 -21.33 -18.62 -1.17
CA ARG A 190 -22.51 -19.50 -1.22
C ARG A 190 -22.40 -20.50 -2.36
N TYR A 191 -21.97 -20.05 -3.52
CA TYR A 191 -21.70 -20.90 -4.67
C TYR A 191 -20.62 -21.94 -4.38
N ALA A 192 -19.49 -21.51 -3.84
CA ALA A 192 -18.37 -22.39 -3.52
C ALA A 192 -18.74 -23.46 -2.48
N LEU A 193 -19.50 -23.10 -1.45
CA LEU A 193 -20.01 -24.05 -0.46
C LEU A 193 -20.92 -25.11 -1.09
N ALA A 194 -21.79 -24.73 -2.02
CA ALA A 194 -22.68 -25.67 -2.71
C ALA A 194 -21.90 -26.66 -3.58
N GLU A 195 -20.83 -26.23 -4.24
CA GLU A 195 -19.99 -27.10 -5.07
C GLU A 195 -19.04 -27.97 -4.24
N LEU A 196 -18.45 -27.42 -3.16
CA LEU A 196 -17.56 -28.17 -2.26
C LEU A 196 -18.29 -29.26 -1.46
N GLN A 197 -19.60 -29.11 -1.20
CA GLN A 197 -20.43 -30.14 -0.56
C GLN A 197 -20.83 -31.27 -1.51
N ARG A 198 -20.63 -31.12 -2.83
CA ARG A 198 -20.93 -32.13 -3.86
C ARG A 198 -19.70 -32.98 -4.23
N LEU A 199 -18.52 -32.59 -3.73
CA LEU A 199 -17.26 -33.31 -3.93
C LEU A 199 -17.04 -34.35 -2.83
#